data_5884a3f48dd0fed865da3c3ef8fa5873
#
_entry.id   5884a3f48dd0fed865da3c3ef8fa5873
#
_cell.length_a   1.000
_cell.length_b   1.000
_cell.length_c   1.000
_cell.angle_alpha   90.00
_cell.angle_beta   90.00
_cell.angle_gamma   90.00
#
_symmetry.space_group_name_H-M   'P 1'
#
loop_
_entity.id
_entity.type
_entity.pdbx_description
1 polymer ?
#
loop_
_entity_poly.entity_id
_entity_poly.type
_entity_poly.pdbx_seq_one_letter_code
_entity_poly.pdbx_strand_id
1 'polypeptide(L)'
;ITLYRDDDTFINSICRILETEAKKYEKTEGIRMILDVMDAKEDQNTQNSQVDRFLALGCDVICVNMVDRSAASVIIDKAMDREVPVIFFNREPVSEDLNRWEKLFYVGANPKEEGVCQGNMIADAYDACPEILDLNGDGKVSYVILEGERGHQDSLMRTEWAVQTLKNRGVDLEKLTGGIANWQRSQADALMGQWLEKFPEQIELVLSNNDDMALGAIDTLRRLGIIRPVCVAGIDGTPAGLDAVESGFMLGTVVIDRETYGKTMMRMALSLAETGRTPEDISLERGAYFRCPSYPEIRKRKDEAPETGKIE
;
A
#
# COMPACT_ATOMS: atom_id res chain seq x y z
N ILE A 1 -19.10 3.83 1.60
CA ILE A 1 -17.75 3.40 1.13
C ILE A 1 -17.95 2.23 0.18
N THR A 2 -17.37 2.28 -1.01
CA THR A 2 -17.30 1.13 -1.91
C THR A 2 -15.84 0.71 -2.10
N LEU A 3 -15.57 -0.59 -1.90
CA LEU A 3 -14.26 -1.22 -2.00
C LEU A 3 -14.18 -2.01 -3.30
N TYR A 4 -12.99 -2.07 -3.92
CA TYR A 4 -12.79 -2.93 -5.08
C TYR A 4 -12.93 -4.42 -4.72
N ARG A 5 -12.49 -4.79 -3.49
CA ARG A 5 -12.72 -6.07 -2.81
C ARG A 5 -12.54 -5.92 -1.30
N ASP A 6 -13.09 -6.82 -0.51
CA ASP A 6 -13.12 -6.74 0.96
C ASP A 6 -12.08 -7.62 1.67
N ASP A 7 -11.27 -8.37 0.92
CA ASP A 7 -10.22 -9.24 1.46
C ASP A 7 -8.80 -8.64 1.39
N ASP A 8 -8.66 -7.37 0.95
CA ASP A 8 -7.39 -6.65 0.91
C ASP A 8 -7.00 -6.18 2.31
N THR A 9 -5.85 -6.65 2.81
CA THR A 9 -5.35 -6.40 4.18
C THR A 9 -5.11 -4.92 4.45
N PHE A 10 -4.50 -4.20 3.48
CA PHE A 10 -4.23 -2.77 3.62
C PHE A 10 -5.51 -1.96 3.65
N ILE A 11 -6.43 -2.18 2.69
CA ILE A 11 -7.71 -1.48 2.60
C ILE A 11 -8.57 -1.74 3.85
N ASN A 12 -8.63 -2.98 4.33
CA ASN A 12 -9.32 -3.33 5.57
C ASN A 12 -8.75 -2.60 6.79
N SER A 13 -7.44 -2.36 6.82
CA SER A 13 -6.83 -1.58 7.91
C SER A 13 -7.30 -0.12 7.91
N ILE A 14 -7.47 0.49 6.73
CA ILE A 14 -8.02 1.85 6.58
C ILE A 14 -9.49 1.88 7.02
N CYS A 15 -10.31 0.91 6.58
CA CYS A 15 -11.72 0.84 6.99
C CYS A 15 -11.89 0.72 8.52
N ARG A 16 -11.04 -0.05 9.20
CA ARG A 16 -11.05 -0.15 10.67
C ARG A 16 -10.73 1.18 11.36
N ILE A 17 -9.82 1.97 10.79
CA ILE A 17 -9.51 3.31 11.31
C ILE A 17 -10.73 4.22 11.11
N LEU A 18 -11.37 4.20 9.94
CA LEU A 18 -12.60 4.97 9.68
C LEU A 18 -13.71 4.61 10.67
N GLU A 19 -13.96 3.32 10.93
CA GLU A 19 -14.94 2.87 11.93
C GLU A 19 -14.58 3.34 13.35
N THR A 20 -13.31 3.34 13.70
CA THR A 20 -12.82 3.76 15.00
C THR A 20 -12.99 5.27 15.19
N GLU A 21 -12.62 6.06 14.19
CA GLU A 21 -12.80 7.50 14.21
C GLU A 21 -14.29 7.89 14.21
N ALA A 22 -15.16 7.20 13.46
CA ALA A 22 -16.60 7.43 13.50
C ALA A 22 -17.17 7.25 14.92
N LYS A 23 -16.82 6.16 15.61
CA LYS A 23 -17.24 5.91 17.00
C LYS A 23 -16.70 6.96 17.97
N LYS A 24 -15.49 7.46 17.70
CA LYS A 24 -14.88 8.53 18.49
C LYS A 24 -15.65 9.83 18.33
N TYR A 25 -15.98 10.27 17.11
CA TYR A 25 -16.79 11.46 16.85
C TYR A 25 -18.18 11.34 17.47
N GLU A 26 -18.82 10.17 17.39
CA GLU A 26 -20.11 9.95 18.07
C GLU A 26 -20.02 10.18 19.58
N LYS A 27 -18.93 9.72 20.19
CA LYS A 27 -18.72 9.83 21.65
C LYS A 27 -18.32 11.25 22.10
N THR A 28 -17.47 11.95 21.33
CA THR A 28 -16.87 13.23 21.72
C THR A 28 -17.70 14.43 21.27
N GLU A 29 -18.26 14.37 20.08
CA GLU A 29 -18.98 15.48 19.43
C GLU A 29 -20.50 15.26 19.40
N GLY A 30 -20.98 14.05 19.72
CA GLY A 30 -22.39 13.69 19.62
C GLY A 30 -22.88 13.53 18.18
N ILE A 31 -21.97 13.50 17.21
CA ILE A 31 -22.28 13.37 15.77
C ILE A 31 -22.39 11.89 15.43
N ARG A 32 -23.61 11.45 15.07
CA ARG A 32 -23.83 10.08 14.63
C ARG A 32 -23.42 9.91 13.18
N MET A 33 -22.41 9.06 12.93
CA MET A 33 -21.98 8.67 11.61
C MET A 33 -22.47 7.27 11.26
N ILE A 34 -22.99 7.09 10.04
CA ILE A 34 -23.35 5.78 9.49
C ILE A 34 -22.40 5.48 8.36
N LEU A 35 -21.55 4.48 8.54
CA LEU A 35 -20.65 3.97 7.51
C LEU A 35 -21.29 2.74 6.86
N ASP A 36 -21.75 2.88 5.62
CA ASP A 36 -22.20 1.75 4.79
C ASP A 36 -21.02 1.33 3.90
N VAL A 37 -20.44 0.16 4.17
CA VAL A 37 -19.26 -0.35 3.45
C VAL A 37 -19.69 -1.52 2.58
N MET A 38 -19.41 -1.45 1.27
CA MET A 38 -19.81 -2.45 0.29
C MET A 38 -18.62 -2.94 -0.53
N ASP A 39 -18.56 -4.26 -0.75
CA ASP A 39 -17.59 -4.94 -1.59
C ASP A 39 -18.09 -5.00 -3.04
N ALA A 40 -17.31 -4.45 -3.98
CA ALA A 40 -17.61 -4.51 -5.41
C ALA A 40 -17.19 -5.84 -6.08
N LYS A 41 -16.44 -6.71 -5.36
CA LYS A 41 -16.02 -8.03 -5.85
C LYS A 41 -15.25 -7.95 -7.17
N GLU A 42 -14.39 -6.96 -7.30
CA GLU A 42 -13.60 -6.71 -8.52
C GLU A 42 -14.45 -6.46 -9.78
N ASP A 43 -15.74 -6.13 -9.62
CA ASP A 43 -16.65 -5.83 -10.74
C ASP A 43 -17.06 -4.36 -10.75
N GLN A 44 -16.68 -3.64 -11.81
CA GLN A 44 -16.96 -2.21 -11.95
C GLN A 44 -18.46 -1.90 -12.09
N ASN A 45 -19.26 -2.79 -12.66
CA ASN A 45 -20.71 -2.58 -12.76
C ASN A 45 -21.39 -2.72 -11.40
N THR A 46 -20.91 -3.67 -10.59
CA THR A 46 -21.31 -3.80 -9.20
C THR A 46 -20.97 -2.53 -8.43
N GLN A 47 -19.76 -1.99 -8.58
CA GLN A 47 -19.35 -0.74 -7.95
C GLN A 47 -20.24 0.44 -8.37
N ASN A 48 -20.51 0.58 -9.67
CA ASN A 48 -21.41 1.62 -10.18
C ASN A 48 -22.83 1.52 -9.60
N SER A 49 -23.33 0.29 -9.40
CA SER A 49 -24.65 0.04 -8.78
C SER A 49 -24.66 0.35 -7.28
N GLN A 50 -23.54 0.13 -6.59
CA GLN A 50 -23.37 0.53 -5.18
C GLN A 50 -23.41 2.05 -5.02
N VAL A 51 -22.78 2.79 -5.94
CA VAL A 51 -22.87 4.27 -5.96
C VAL A 51 -24.29 4.72 -6.18
N ASP A 52 -25.05 4.12 -7.13
CA ASP A 52 -26.48 4.42 -7.31
C ASP A 52 -27.27 4.21 -6.02
N ARG A 53 -26.99 3.13 -5.30
CA ARG A 53 -27.63 2.86 -4.00
C ARG A 53 -27.27 3.91 -2.95
N PHE A 54 -26.02 4.31 -2.82
CA PHE A 54 -25.61 5.35 -1.87
C PHE A 54 -26.30 6.69 -2.16
N LEU A 55 -26.36 7.08 -3.44
CA LEU A 55 -27.07 8.28 -3.86
C LEU A 55 -28.59 8.21 -3.58
N ALA A 56 -29.20 7.04 -3.78
CA ALA A 56 -30.62 6.81 -3.47
C ALA A 56 -30.92 6.83 -1.96
N LEU A 57 -29.97 6.41 -1.12
CA LEU A 57 -30.06 6.46 0.34
C LEU A 57 -29.80 7.86 0.90
N GLY A 58 -29.32 8.81 0.08
CA GLY A 58 -29.00 10.16 0.50
C GLY A 58 -27.73 10.25 1.33
N CYS A 59 -26.70 9.51 0.98
CA CYS A 59 -25.38 9.62 1.61
C CYS A 59 -24.80 11.03 1.38
N ASP A 60 -24.22 11.61 2.39
CA ASP A 60 -23.64 12.98 2.35
C ASP A 60 -22.30 13.01 1.60
N VAL A 61 -21.51 11.91 1.66
CA VAL A 61 -20.22 11.76 0.99
C VAL A 61 -20.05 10.31 0.56
N ILE A 62 -19.45 10.09 -0.61
CA ILE A 62 -19.10 8.75 -1.12
C ILE A 62 -17.58 8.58 -1.14
N CYS A 63 -17.07 7.54 -0.48
CA CYS A 63 -15.67 7.16 -0.56
C CYS A 63 -15.51 5.97 -1.50
N VAL A 64 -14.62 6.06 -2.49
CA VAL A 64 -14.49 5.08 -3.57
C VAL A 64 -13.05 4.56 -3.67
N ASN A 65 -12.88 3.28 -3.39
CA ASN A 65 -11.69 2.53 -3.77
C ASN A 65 -11.98 1.84 -5.11
N MET A 66 -11.52 2.46 -6.20
CA MET A 66 -11.90 2.08 -7.57
C MET A 66 -11.58 0.62 -7.91
N VAL A 67 -12.48 -0.05 -8.62
CA VAL A 67 -12.15 -1.32 -9.32
C VAL A 67 -11.27 -1.01 -10.52
N ASP A 68 -11.73 -0.16 -11.42
CA ASP A 68 -10.98 0.31 -12.59
C ASP A 68 -10.79 1.82 -12.52
N ARG A 69 -9.55 2.28 -12.34
CA ARG A 69 -9.20 3.69 -12.25
C ARG A 69 -9.58 4.52 -13.48
N SER A 70 -9.71 3.88 -14.62
CA SER A 70 -10.10 4.53 -15.88
C SER A 70 -11.62 4.68 -16.07
N ALA A 71 -12.42 4.05 -15.20
CA ALA A 71 -13.87 4.07 -15.24
C ALA A 71 -14.51 5.06 -14.25
N ALA A 72 -13.73 5.98 -13.67
CA ALA A 72 -14.23 6.94 -12.67
C ALA A 72 -15.31 7.89 -13.21
N SER A 73 -15.31 8.18 -14.50
CA SER A 73 -16.24 9.13 -15.13
C SER A 73 -17.70 8.81 -14.84
N VAL A 74 -18.11 7.54 -14.86
CA VAL A 74 -19.49 7.11 -14.57
C VAL A 74 -19.90 7.43 -13.14
N ILE A 75 -19.00 7.21 -12.17
CA ILE A 75 -19.24 7.52 -10.76
C ILE A 75 -19.32 9.03 -10.57
N ILE A 76 -18.41 9.76 -11.20
CA ILE A 76 -18.33 11.21 -11.14
C ILE A 76 -19.61 11.86 -11.67
N ASP A 77 -20.08 11.45 -12.85
CA ASP A 77 -21.31 11.99 -13.44
C ASP A 77 -22.51 11.82 -12.51
N LYS A 78 -22.69 10.62 -11.94
CA LYS A 78 -23.77 10.34 -11.00
C LYS A 78 -23.67 11.19 -9.71
N ALA A 79 -22.48 11.37 -9.19
CA ALA A 79 -22.23 12.16 -7.98
C ALA A 79 -22.47 13.66 -8.25
N MET A 80 -22.01 14.17 -9.38
CA MET A 80 -22.25 15.56 -9.83
C MET A 80 -23.75 15.87 -9.97
N ASP A 81 -24.52 14.98 -10.59
CA ASP A 81 -25.97 15.13 -10.77
C ASP A 81 -26.73 15.24 -9.44
N ARG A 82 -26.15 14.74 -8.35
CA ARG A 82 -26.74 14.77 -7.01
C ARG A 82 -26.00 15.71 -6.06
N GLU A 83 -24.97 16.39 -6.55
CA GLU A 83 -24.08 17.28 -5.77
C GLU A 83 -23.43 16.61 -4.56
N VAL A 84 -23.23 15.29 -4.59
CA VAL A 84 -22.58 14.51 -3.51
C VAL A 84 -21.08 14.43 -3.70
N PRO A 85 -20.25 14.95 -2.77
CA PRO A 85 -18.80 14.90 -2.87
C PRO A 85 -18.26 13.46 -2.92
N VAL A 86 -17.16 13.27 -3.66
CA VAL A 86 -16.49 11.95 -3.75
C VAL A 86 -15.05 12.05 -3.28
N ILE A 87 -14.68 11.15 -2.38
CA ILE A 87 -13.28 10.93 -1.97
C ILE A 87 -12.83 9.60 -2.58
N PHE A 88 -12.06 9.65 -3.64
CA PHE A 88 -11.35 8.48 -4.15
C PHE A 88 -10.19 8.16 -3.21
N PHE A 89 -9.87 6.89 -3.02
CA PHE A 89 -8.77 6.50 -2.17
C PHE A 89 -8.02 5.26 -2.67
N ASN A 90 -6.74 5.15 -2.36
CA ASN A 90 -5.79 4.12 -2.75
C ASN A 90 -5.59 4.05 -4.27
N ARG A 91 -6.57 3.62 -5.05
CA ARG A 91 -6.50 3.58 -6.51
C ARG A 91 -6.84 4.95 -7.09
N GLU A 92 -5.82 5.68 -7.50
CA GLU A 92 -5.95 7.04 -8.02
C GLU A 92 -6.63 7.05 -9.39
N PRO A 93 -7.76 7.76 -9.56
CA PRO A 93 -8.35 8.00 -10.87
C PRO A 93 -7.38 8.70 -11.82
N VAL A 94 -7.66 8.71 -13.11
CA VAL A 94 -6.87 9.53 -14.03
C VAL A 94 -7.05 11.02 -13.71
N SER A 95 -5.98 11.80 -13.88
CA SER A 95 -5.97 13.21 -13.46
C SER A 95 -7.05 14.06 -14.13
N GLU A 96 -7.41 13.71 -15.36
CA GLU A 96 -8.46 14.37 -16.13
C GLU A 96 -9.82 14.22 -15.45
N ASP A 97 -10.11 13.07 -14.84
CA ASP A 97 -11.36 12.82 -14.14
C ASP A 97 -11.46 13.65 -12.86
N LEU A 98 -10.38 13.74 -12.07
CA LEU A 98 -10.37 14.53 -10.84
C LEU A 98 -10.52 16.05 -11.07
N ASN A 99 -10.15 16.52 -12.26
CA ASN A 99 -10.31 17.93 -12.63
C ASN A 99 -11.71 18.31 -13.14
N ARG A 100 -12.65 17.35 -13.23
CA ARG A 100 -13.98 17.59 -13.78
C ARG A 100 -14.92 18.35 -12.85
N TRP A 101 -14.65 18.28 -11.53
CA TRP A 101 -15.50 18.90 -10.53
C TRP A 101 -14.72 19.22 -9.25
N GLU A 102 -15.05 20.32 -8.61
CA GLU A 102 -14.37 20.80 -7.41
C GLU A 102 -14.63 20.01 -6.13
N LYS A 103 -15.65 19.10 -6.14
CA LYS A 103 -15.97 18.22 -5.00
C LYS A 103 -15.43 16.80 -5.20
N LEU A 104 -14.40 16.64 -6.01
CA LEU A 104 -13.67 15.39 -6.20
C LEU A 104 -12.32 15.46 -5.50
N PHE A 105 -12.04 14.49 -4.66
CA PHE A 105 -10.82 14.43 -3.88
C PHE A 105 -10.17 13.06 -4.00
N TYR A 106 -8.88 13.02 -3.77
CA TYR A 106 -8.11 11.78 -3.66
C TYR A 106 -7.30 11.77 -2.37
N VAL A 107 -7.34 10.65 -1.66
CA VAL A 107 -6.50 10.35 -0.50
C VAL A 107 -5.70 9.09 -0.80
N GLY A 108 -4.38 9.16 -0.76
CA GLY A 108 -3.50 8.03 -1.03
C GLY A 108 -2.04 8.36 -0.82
N ALA A 109 -1.18 7.37 -0.90
CA ALA A 109 0.26 7.58 -0.88
C ALA A 109 0.83 7.87 -2.28
N ASN A 110 2.13 8.09 -2.39
CA ASN A 110 2.80 8.29 -3.66
C ASN A 110 3.60 7.03 -4.04
N PRO A 111 3.13 6.22 -4.99
CA PRO A 111 3.77 4.94 -5.31
C PRO A 111 5.19 5.07 -5.85
N LYS A 112 5.52 6.21 -6.47
CA LYS A 112 6.89 6.52 -6.87
C LYS A 112 7.80 6.70 -5.66
N GLU A 113 7.36 7.49 -4.68
CA GLU A 113 8.13 7.73 -3.45
C GLU A 113 8.29 6.45 -2.64
N GLU A 114 7.27 5.60 -2.61
CA GLU A 114 7.33 4.29 -1.98
C GLU A 114 8.38 3.38 -2.64
N GLY A 115 8.40 3.31 -3.97
CA GLY A 115 9.43 2.56 -4.70
C GLY A 115 10.84 3.12 -4.46
N VAL A 116 10.99 4.45 -4.46
CA VAL A 116 12.27 5.10 -4.12
C VAL A 116 12.68 4.78 -2.68
N CYS A 117 11.74 4.83 -1.75
CA CYS A 117 11.99 4.52 -0.34
C CYS A 117 12.43 3.06 -0.17
N GLN A 118 11.74 2.10 -0.81
CA GLN A 118 12.12 0.69 -0.80
C GLN A 118 13.53 0.48 -1.39
N GLY A 119 13.82 1.10 -2.53
CA GLY A 119 15.15 1.01 -3.15
C GLY A 119 16.25 1.58 -2.28
N ASN A 120 16.05 2.74 -1.64
CA ASN A 120 17.02 3.33 -0.71
C ASN A 120 17.23 2.45 0.53
N MET A 121 16.15 1.96 1.13
CA MET A 121 16.20 1.06 2.29
C MET A 121 17.09 -0.17 2.01
N ILE A 122 16.95 -0.78 0.86
CA ILE A 122 17.73 -1.94 0.45
C ILE A 122 19.18 -1.54 0.14
N ALA A 123 19.39 -0.42 -0.55
CA ALA A 123 20.72 0.08 -0.88
C ALA A 123 21.52 0.45 0.40
N ASP A 124 20.88 1.08 1.39
CA ASP A 124 21.51 1.40 2.69
C ASP A 124 21.96 0.13 3.42
N ALA A 125 21.16 -0.95 3.35
CA ALA A 125 21.54 -2.25 3.91
C ALA A 125 22.74 -2.87 3.16
N TYR A 126 22.74 -2.77 1.82
CA TYR A 126 23.85 -3.21 0.97
C TYR A 126 25.14 -2.44 1.26
N ASP A 127 25.07 -1.11 1.29
CA ASP A 127 26.23 -0.24 1.58
C ASP A 127 26.84 -0.54 2.97
N ALA A 128 25.99 -0.88 3.93
CA ALA A 128 26.42 -1.21 5.28
C ALA A 128 27.01 -2.63 5.42
N CYS A 129 26.56 -3.59 4.62
CA CYS A 129 27.00 -4.99 4.63
C CYS A 129 26.59 -5.68 3.33
N PRO A 130 27.42 -5.65 2.27
CA PRO A 130 27.08 -6.22 0.97
C PRO A 130 26.64 -7.68 1.03
N GLU A 131 27.21 -8.47 1.93
CA GLU A 131 26.95 -9.90 2.10
C GLU A 131 25.50 -10.21 2.54
N ILE A 132 24.74 -9.20 2.93
CA ILE A 132 23.30 -9.35 3.21
C ILE A 132 22.49 -9.62 1.93
N LEU A 133 22.94 -9.09 0.79
CA LEU A 133 22.27 -9.19 -0.49
C LEU A 133 23.08 -9.98 -1.52
N ASP A 134 24.38 -9.75 -1.62
CA ASP A 134 25.30 -10.53 -2.47
C ASP A 134 25.76 -11.76 -1.67
N LEU A 135 24.92 -12.80 -1.70
CA LEU A 135 25.13 -14.01 -0.87
C LEU A 135 26.20 -14.93 -1.43
N ASN A 136 26.46 -14.84 -2.73
CA ASN A 136 27.44 -15.68 -3.44
C ASN A 136 28.80 -14.97 -3.63
N GLY A 137 28.89 -13.66 -3.36
CA GLY A 137 30.10 -12.85 -3.43
C GLY A 137 30.58 -12.57 -4.85
N ASP A 138 29.70 -12.60 -5.85
CA ASP A 138 30.06 -12.33 -7.25
C ASP A 138 29.98 -10.85 -7.66
N GLY A 139 29.58 -10.00 -6.74
CA GLY A 139 29.44 -8.56 -6.93
C GLY A 139 28.12 -8.13 -7.54
N LYS A 140 27.18 -9.04 -7.68
CA LYS A 140 25.83 -8.76 -8.17
C LYS A 140 24.79 -9.16 -7.15
N VAL A 141 23.59 -8.64 -7.29
CA VAL A 141 22.41 -9.05 -6.51
C VAL A 141 21.37 -9.63 -7.45
N SER A 142 21.25 -10.95 -7.40
CA SER A 142 20.27 -11.70 -8.21
C SER A 142 18.88 -11.63 -7.56
N TYR A 143 17.90 -11.03 -8.25
CA TYR A 143 16.60 -10.77 -7.65
C TYR A 143 15.42 -11.33 -8.45
N VAL A 144 14.34 -11.56 -7.70
CA VAL A 144 13.00 -11.78 -8.22
C VAL A 144 12.07 -10.67 -7.76
N ILE A 145 10.99 -10.40 -8.52
CA ILE A 145 10.02 -9.37 -8.16
C ILE A 145 8.60 -9.90 -8.17
N LEU A 146 7.88 -9.63 -7.06
CA LEU A 146 6.45 -9.89 -6.90
C LEU A 146 5.69 -8.61 -7.17
N GLU A 147 4.94 -8.62 -8.28
CA GLU A 147 4.19 -7.48 -8.75
C GLU A 147 2.72 -7.60 -8.35
N GLY A 148 2.08 -6.46 -8.07
CA GLY A 148 0.63 -6.39 -7.82
C GLY A 148 -0.18 -6.75 -9.08
N GLU A 149 -1.35 -6.13 -9.25
CA GLU A 149 -2.21 -6.38 -10.41
C GLU A 149 -1.62 -5.80 -11.69
N ARG A 150 -1.91 -6.47 -12.81
CA ARG A 150 -1.49 -6.01 -14.14
C ARG A 150 -2.11 -4.64 -14.45
N GLY A 151 -1.26 -3.69 -14.82
CA GLY A 151 -1.69 -2.34 -15.19
C GLY A 151 -2.07 -1.44 -14.01
N HIS A 152 -1.97 -1.93 -12.78
CA HIS A 152 -2.16 -1.10 -11.59
C HIS A 152 -1.00 -0.10 -11.46
N GLN A 153 -1.33 1.19 -11.30
CA GLN A 153 -0.33 2.26 -11.26
C GLN A 153 0.71 2.02 -10.17
N ASP A 154 0.27 1.67 -8.95
CA ASP A 154 1.18 1.46 -7.84
C ASP A 154 2.13 0.29 -8.10
N SER A 155 1.62 -0.81 -8.68
CA SER A 155 2.47 -1.94 -9.05
C SER A 155 3.58 -1.54 -10.03
N LEU A 156 3.23 -0.82 -11.08
CA LEU A 156 4.19 -0.34 -12.08
C LEU A 156 5.21 0.62 -11.47
N MET A 157 4.74 1.62 -10.73
CA MET A 157 5.59 2.66 -10.16
C MET A 157 6.52 2.11 -9.07
N ARG A 158 5.99 1.32 -8.12
CA ARG A 158 6.80 0.68 -7.07
C ARG A 158 7.89 -0.20 -7.69
N THR A 159 7.54 -1.03 -8.69
CA THR A 159 8.49 -1.88 -9.42
C THR A 159 9.59 -1.06 -10.09
N GLU A 160 9.21 -0.08 -10.90
CA GLU A 160 10.15 0.73 -11.67
C GLU A 160 11.11 1.50 -10.76
N TRP A 161 10.55 2.21 -9.77
CA TRP A 161 11.35 3.12 -8.96
C TRP A 161 12.19 2.42 -7.89
N ALA A 162 11.80 1.26 -7.39
CA ALA A 162 12.65 0.46 -6.52
C ALA A 162 13.90 -0.01 -7.27
N VAL A 163 13.72 -0.61 -8.45
CA VAL A 163 14.83 -1.10 -9.28
C VAL A 163 15.72 0.06 -9.77
N GLN A 164 15.11 1.17 -10.24
CA GLN A 164 15.86 2.32 -10.70
C GLN A 164 16.70 2.96 -9.58
N THR A 165 16.14 3.04 -8.38
CA THR A 165 16.83 3.59 -7.20
C THR A 165 18.03 2.73 -6.82
N LEU A 166 17.87 1.41 -6.74
CA LEU A 166 18.97 0.49 -6.46
C LEU A 166 20.11 0.64 -7.47
N LYS A 167 19.78 0.69 -8.78
CA LYS A 167 20.78 0.92 -9.83
C LYS A 167 21.48 2.28 -9.70
N ASN A 168 20.72 3.34 -9.41
CA ASN A 168 21.30 4.68 -9.22
C ASN A 168 22.21 4.76 -7.98
N ARG A 169 21.96 3.91 -6.96
CA ARG A 169 22.79 3.75 -5.78
C ARG A 169 24.02 2.84 -6.02
N GLY A 170 24.19 2.32 -7.23
CA GLY A 170 25.36 1.52 -7.62
C GLY A 170 25.25 0.02 -7.32
N VAL A 171 24.08 -0.48 -6.95
CA VAL A 171 23.85 -1.92 -6.78
C VAL A 171 23.76 -2.58 -8.15
N ASP A 172 24.64 -3.53 -8.46
CA ASP A 172 24.59 -4.30 -9.69
C ASP A 172 23.50 -5.39 -9.58
N LEU A 173 22.40 -5.21 -10.30
CA LEU A 173 21.20 -6.03 -10.19
C LEU A 173 21.07 -6.99 -11.38
N GLU A 174 20.90 -8.27 -11.09
CA GLU A 174 20.55 -9.29 -12.08
C GLU A 174 19.10 -9.78 -11.85
N LYS A 175 18.18 -9.43 -12.79
CA LYS A 175 16.79 -9.89 -12.70
C LYS A 175 16.68 -11.34 -13.17
N LEU A 176 16.40 -12.27 -12.26
CA LEU A 176 16.14 -13.67 -12.61
C LEU A 176 14.74 -13.85 -13.23
N THR A 177 13.72 -13.27 -12.58
CA THR A 177 12.34 -13.34 -13.05
C THR A 177 11.45 -12.35 -12.30
N GLY A 178 10.17 -12.27 -12.69
CA GLY A 178 9.11 -11.53 -11.99
C GLY A 178 7.77 -12.15 -12.30
N GLY A 179 6.78 -11.86 -11.46
CA GLY A 179 5.43 -12.38 -11.63
C GLY A 179 4.38 -11.54 -10.92
N ILE A 180 3.18 -11.56 -11.49
CA ILE A 180 2.00 -10.89 -10.97
C ILE A 180 1.36 -11.81 -9.93
N ALA A 181 1.26 -11.33 -8.69
CA ALA A 181 0.64 -12.03 -7.59
C ALA A 181 -0.61 -11.31 -7.04
N ASN A 182 -1.10 -10.29 -7.76
CA ASN A 182 -2.38 -9.60 -7.52
C ASN A 182 -2.58 -9.16 -6.05
N TRP A 183 -1.51 -8.71 -5.39
CA TRP A 183 -1.49 -8.32 -3.98
C TRP A 183 -1.76 -9.47 -3.00
N GLN A 184 -1.80 -10.73 -3.48
CA GLN A 184 -2.24 -11.87 -2.69
C GLN A 184 -1.07 -12.74 -2.22
N ARG A 185 -1.04 -13.00 -0.91
CA ARG A 185 -0.06 -13.84 -0.22
C ARG A 185 0.03 -15.24 -0.82
N SER A 186 -1.12 -15.86 -1.09
CA SER A 186 -1.18 -17.22 -1.64
C SER A 186 -0.63 -17.33 -3.06
N GLN A 187 -0.85 -16.31 -3.90
CA GLN A 187 -0.31 -16.30 -5.26
C GLN A 187 1.21 -16.07 -5.24
N ALA A 188 1.70 -15.22 -4.33
CA ALA A 188 3.12 -15.01 -4.13
C ALA A 188 3.83 -16.28 -3.59
N ASP A 189 3.20 -17.01 -2.65
CA ASP A 189 3.70 -18.31 -2.17
C ASP A 189 3.85 -19.31 -3.34
N ALA A 190 2.85 -19.40 -4.20
CA ALA A 190 2.90 -20.29 -5.38
C ALA A 190 4.01 -19.90 -6.37
N LEU A 191 4.15 -18.59 -6.67
CA LEU A 191 5.20 -18.10 -7.57
C LEU A 191 6.60 -18.35 -6.98
N MET A 192 6.80 -18.05 -5.70
CA MET A 192 8.09 -18.26 -5.05
C MET A 192 8.49 -19.73 -5.03
N GLY A 193 7.54 -20.66 -4.84
CA GLY A 193 7.78 -22.10 -4.95
C GLY A 193 8.32 -22.48 -6.31
N GLN A 194 7.67 -22.03 -7.40
CA GLN A 194 8.13 -22.27 -8.78
C GLN A 194 9.50 -21.66 -9.06
N TRP A 195 9.79 -20.48 -8.51
CA TRP A 195 11.07 -19.82 -8.71
C TRP A 195 12.21 -20.51 -7.99
N LEU A 196 11.98 -21.04 -6.79
CA LEU A 196 12.99 -21.81 -6.06
C LEU A 196 13.30 -23.16 -6.73
N GLU A 197 12.33 -23.78 -7.41
CA GLU A 197 12.58 -24.97 -8.25
C GLU A 197 13.47 -24.62 -9.46
N LYS A 198 13.26 -23.45 -10.07
CA LYS A 198 14.00 -23.02 -11.27
C LYS A 198 15.36 -22.40 -10.94
N PHE A 199 15.47 -21.71 -9.81
CA PHE A 199 16.64 -20.95 -9.36
C PHE A 199 17.00 -21.30 -7.91
N PRO A 200 17.34 -22.56 -7.61
CA PRO A 200 17.36 -23.08 -6.23
C PRO A 200 18.31 -22.36 -5.27
N GLU A 201 19.41 -21.80 -5.77
CA GLU A 201 20.41 -21.09 -4.93
C GLU A 201 20.72 -19.68 -5.42
N GLN A 202 20.06 -19.20 -6.46
CA GLN A 202 20.40 -17.94 -7.11
C GLN A 202 19.61 -16.75 -6.59
N ILE A 203 18.41 -16.97 -6.00
CA ILE A 203 17.58 -15.85 -5.53
C ILE A 203 18.19 -15.26 -4.25
N GLU A 204 18.67 -14.06 -4.31
CA GLU A 204 19.29 -13.35 -3.18
C GLU A 204 18.35 -12.29 -2.60
N LEU A 205 17.56 -11.64 -3.49
CA LEU A 205 16.61 -10.60 -3.11
C LEU A 205 15.23 -10.87 -3.69
N VAL A 206 14.21 -10.73 -2.86
CA VAL A 206 12.80 -10.68 -3.26
C VAL A 206 12.32 -9.25 -3.08
N LEU A 207 12.09 -8.54 -4.19
CA LEU A 207 11.37 -7.27 -4.21
C LEU A 207 9.88 -7.55 -4.24
N SER A 208 9.12 -7.03 -3.29
CA SER A 208 7.67 -7.19 -3.28
C SER A 208 6.96 -5.83 -3.31
N ASN A 209 5.94 -5.70 -4.14
CA ASN A 209 5.16 -4.49 -4.23
C ASN A 209 4.26 -4.25 -3.01
N ASN A 210 4.00 -5.30 -2.17
CA ASN A 210 3.34 -5.14 -0.88
C ASN A 210 3.80 -6.18 0.14
N ASP A 211 3.36 -6.03 1.40
CA ASP A 211 3.73 -6.92 2.49
C ASP A 211 3.11 -8.31 2.37
N ASP A 212 1.85 -8.41 1.94
CA ASP A 212 1.17 -9.70 1.85
C ASP A 212 1.88 -10.64 0.86
N MET A 213 2.32 -10.13 -0.27
CA MET A 213 3.12 -10.91 -1.24
C MET A 213 4.52 -11.21 -0.69
N ALA A 214 5.15 -10.28 0.03
CA ALA A 214 6.42 -10.52 0.72
C ALA A 214 6.30 -11.67 1.74
N LEU A 215 5.22 -11.67 2.53
CA LEU A 215 4.91 -12.74 3.48
C LEU A 215 4.66 -14.08 2.77
N GLY A 216 4.04 -14.08 1.59
CA GLY A 216 3.88 -15.29 0.77
C GLY A 216 5.21 -15.90 0.36
N ALA A 217 6.17 -15.07 -0.06
CA ALA A 217 7.52 -15.54 -0.35
C ALA A 217 8.22 -16.12 0.89
N ILE A 218 8.08 -15.46 2.05
CA ILE A 218 8.62 -15.92 3.34
C ILE A 218 7.99 -17.26 3.74
N ASP A 219 6.68 -17.44 3.56
CA ASP A 219 6.00 -18.72 3.85
C ASP A 219 6.62 -19.87 3.06
N THR A 220 6.88 -19.66 1.77
CA THR A 220 7.55 -20.67 0.94
C THR A 220 8.97 -20.96 1.41
N LEU A 221 9.78 -19.93 1.69
CA LEU A 221 11.15 -20.11 2.18
C LEU A 221 11.16 -20.94 3.47
N ARG A 222 10.26 -20.65 4.40
CA ARG A 222 10.13 -21.39 5.67
C ARG A 222 9.65 -22.83 5.47
N ARG A 223 8.62 -23.02 4.68
CA ARG A 223 8.03 -24.35 4.38
C ARG A 223 9.02 -25.28 3.71
N LEU A 224 9.88 -24.77 2.85
CA LEU A 224 10.92 -25.54 2.18
C LEU A 224 12.22 -25.65 2.98
N GLY A 225 12.26 -25.06 4.18
CA GLY A 225 13.45 -25.12 5.05
C GLY A 225 14.68 -24.43 4.46
N ILE A 226 14.49 -23.37 3.67
CA ILE A 226 15.60 -22.60 3.08
C ILE A 226 16.29 -21.83 4.20
N ILE A 227 17.50 -22.26 4.58
CA ILE A 227 18.28 -21.70 5.69
C ILE A 227 19.07 -20.47 5.28
N ARG A 228 19.46 -20.36 4.00
CA ARG A 228 20.20 -19.19 3.50
C ARG A 228 19.35 -17.92 3.64
N PRO A 229 19.96 -16.78 3.97
CA PRO A 229 19.24 -15.57 4.33
C PRO A 229 18.76 -14.79 3.10
N VAL A 230 17.84 -15.35 2.31
CA VAL A 230 17.23 -14.62 1.18
C VAL A 230 16.62 -13.33 1.72
N CYS A 231 17.05 -12.20 1.15
CA CYS A 231 16.56 -10.90 1.54
C CYS A 231 15.15 -10.65 0.97
N VAL A 232 14.20 -10.24 1.80
CA VAL A 232 12.84 -9.92 1.38
C VAL A 232 12.49 -8.52 1.81
N ALA A 233 11.95 -7.69 0.91
CA ALA A 233 11.52 -6.33 1.21
C ALA A 233 10.08 -6.09 0.73
N GLY A 234 9.26 -5.48 1.60
CA GLY A 234 7.85 -5.20 1.39
C GLY A 234 7.53 -3.70 1.27
N ILE A 235 6.25 -3.40 1.14
CA ILE A 235 5.63 -2.07 1.21
C ILE A 235 4.26 -2.26 1.87
N ASP A 236 3.77 -1.31 2.59
CA ASP A 236 2.51 -1.06 3.29
C ASP A 236 2.71 -0.85 4.80
N GLY A 237 3.67 -1.53 5.43
CA GLY A 237 3.82 -1.51 6.89
C GLY A 237 2.64 -2.16 7.60
N THR A 238 2.09 -3.25 7.05
CA THR A 238 1.00 -3.99 7.71
C THR A 238 1.48 -4.57 9.05
N PRO A 239 0.59 -4.83 10.03
CA PRO A 239 1.01 -5.45 11.28
C PRO A 239 1.81 -6.73 11.08
N ALA A 240 1.39 -7.60 10.15
CA ALA A 240 2.11 -8.84 9.85
C ALA A 240 3.45 -8.59 9.15
N GLY A 241 3.54 -7.54 8.30
CA GLY A 241 4.80 -7.11 7.69
C GLY A 241 5.78 -6.59 8.73
N LEU A 242 5.33 -5.73 9.64
CA LEU A 242 6.13 -5.22 10.76
C LEU A 242 6.62 -6.34 11.69
N ASP A 243 5.74 -7.30 12.02
CA ASP A 243 6.12 -8.49 12.80
C ASP A 243 7.20 -9.33 12.09
N ALA A 244 7.14 -9.43 10.75
CA ALA A 244 8.15 -10.12 9.97
C ALA A 244 9.49 -9.38 9.94
N VAL A 245 9.48 -8.04 9.93
CA VAL A 245 10.68 -7.21 10.07
C VAL A 245 11.29 -7.38 11.46
N GLU A 246 10.51 -7.27 12.53
CA GLU A 246 10.97 -7.44 13.91
C GLU A 246 11.53 -8.84 14.16
N SER A 247 10.86 -9.86 13.64
CA SER A 247 11.29 -11.26 13.72
C SER A 247 12.50 -11.59 12.82
N GLY A 248 12.91 -10.68 11.95
CA GLY A 248 14.06 -10.83 11.07
C GLY A 248 13.85 -11.71 9.84
N PHE A 249 12.58 -11.99 9.49
CA PHE A 249 12.23 -12.69 8.25
C PHE A 249 12.16 -11.75 7.04
N MET A 250 11.94 -10.47 7.27
CA MET A 250 11.95 -9.42 6.26
C MET A 250 13.07 -8.42 6.57
N LEU A 251 13.77 -7.92 5.56
CA LEU A 251 14.77 -6.85 5.72
C LEU A 251 14.11 -5.58 6.23
N GLY A 252 13.00 -5.23 5.61
CA GLY A 252 12.23 -4.05 5.94
C GLY A 252 10.99 -3.91 5.08
N THR A 253 10.15 -2.97 5.46
CA THR A 253 8.96 -2.57 4.71
C THR A 253 8.85 -1.04 4.65
N VAL A 254 8.29 -0.53 3.57
CA VAL A 254 7.90 0.89 3.49
C VAL A 254 6.54 1.04 4.14
N VAL A 255 6.51 1.73 5.27
CA VAL A 255 5.26 1.99 6.01
C VAL A 255 4.51 3.14 5.35
N ILE A 256 3.26 2.91 4.98
CA ILE A 256 2.30 3.97 4.66
C ILE A 256 1.61 4.35 5.97
N ASP A 257 1.61 5.63 6.33
CA ASP A 257 0.99 6.11 7.57
C ASP A 257 -0.54 5.97 7.51
N ARG A 258 -1.01 4.76 7.84
CA ARG A 258 -2.44 4.40 7.81
C ARG A 258 -3.28 5.20 8.79
N GLU A 259 -2.69 5.61 9.93
CA GLU A 259 -3.39 6.44 10.91
C GLU A 259 -3.70 7.82 10.33
N THR A 260 -2.69 8.49 9.77
CA THR A 260 -2.88 9.75 9.06
C THR A 260 -3.83 9.58 7.88
N TYR A 261 -3.72 8.48 7.14
CA TYR A 261 -4.59 8.16 6.01
C TYR A 261 -6.07 8.13 6.41
N GLY A 262 -6.44 7.22 7.32
CA GLY A 262 -7.83 7.02 7.73
C GLY A 262 -8.41 8.24 8.47
N LYS A 263 -7.61 8.87 9.34
CA LYS A 263 -8.03 10.10 10.06
C LYS A 263 -8.29 11.26 9.11
N THR A 264 -7.42 11.45 8.10
CA THR A 264 -7.62 12.51 7.09
C THR A 264 -8.87 12.25 6.27
N MET A 265 -9.08 11.02 5.78
CA MET A 265 -10.30 10.66 5.06
C MET A 265 -11.57 10.95 5.90
N MET A 266 -11.57 10.55 7.18
CA MET A 266 -12.71 10.78 8.06
C MET A 266 -12.97 12.27 8.28
N ARG A 267 -11.94 13.06 8.54
CA ARG A 267 -12.05 14.51 8.72
C ARG A 267 -12.54 15.21 7.47
N MET A 268 -12.02 14.80 6.30
CA MET A 268 -12.51 15.32 5.01
C MET A 268 -13.97 14.97 4.79
N ALA A 269 -14.37 13.71 5.00
CA ALA A 269 -15.75 13.27 4.83
C ALA A 269 -16.71 14.03 5.75
N LEU A 270 -16.36 14.19 7.02
CA LEU A 270 -17.16 14.95 7.98
C LEU A 270 -17.32 16.42 7.56
N SER A 271 -16.21 17.10 7.26
CA SER A 271 -16.23 18.50 6.86
C SER A 271 -17.00 18.73 5.55
N LEU A 272 -16.87 17.82 4.59
CA LEU A 272 -17.64 17.88 3.34
C LEU A 272 -19.14 17.68 3.58
N ALA A 273 -19.53 16.77 4.47
CA ALA A 273 -20.91 16.55 4.84
C ALA A 273 -21.53 17.76 5.56
N GLU A 274 -20.79 18.43 6.45
CA GLU A 274 -21.29 19.54 7.26
C GLU A 274 -21.23 20.89 6.52
N THR A 275 -20.17 21.14 5.78
CA THR A 275 -19.88 22.48 5.22
C THR A 275 -19.78 22.51 3.71
N GLY A 276 -19.73 21.36 3.05
CA GLY A 276 -19.44 21.23 1.61
C GLY A 276 -17.98 21.56 1.24
N ARG A 277 -17.07 21.69 2.22
CA ARG A 277 -15.67 22.06 2.03
C ARG A 277 -14.74 21.12 2.78
N THR A 278 -13.50 21.01 2.31
CA THR A 278 -12.44 20.31 3.04
C THR A 278 -11.96 21.12 4.24
N PRO A 279 -11.42 20.49 5.30
CA PRO A 279 -10.84 21.20 6.44
C PRO A 279 -9.70 22.14 6.00
N GLU A 280 -9.64 23.36 6.54
CA GLU A 280 -8.65 24.37 6.16
C GLU A 280 -7.20 23.99 6.52
N ASP A 281 -7.02 23.16 7.52
CA ASP A 281 -5.71 22.69 7.98
C ASP A 281 -5.21 21.44 7.20
N ILE A 282 -6.01 20.90 6.30
CA ILE A 282 -5.58 19.82 5.39
C ILE A 282 -5.12 20.46 4.08
N SER A 283 -3.80 20.44 3.87
CA SER A 283 -3.21 20.91 2.61
C SER A 283 -3.40 19.88 1.50
N LEU A 284 -4.03 20.30 0.42
CA LEU A 284 -4.27 19.46 -0.76
C LEU A 284 -3.38 19.92 -1.93
N GLU A 285 -2.60 18.99 -2.47
CA GLU A 285 -1.87 19.22 -3.71
C GLU A 285 -2.88 19.45 -4.85
N ARG A 286 -2.66 20.48 -5.66
CA ARG A 286 -3.56 20.87 -6.77
C ARG A 286 -5.03 21.02 -6.35
N GLY A 287 -5.30 21.27 -5.06
CA GLY A 287 -6.65 21.45 -4.53
C GLY A 287 -7.47 20.17 -4.37
N ALA A 288 -6.95 18.99 -4.72
CA ALA A 288 -7.72 17.74 -4.73
C ALA A 288 -7.01 16.56 -4.07
N TYR A 289 -5.67 16.54 -3.98
CA TYR A 289 -4.92 15.36 -3.57
C TYR A 289 -4.33 15.52 -2.18
N PHE A 290 -4.63 14.58 -1.29
CA PHE A 290 -3.88 14.37 -0.06
C PHE A 290 -2.94 13.18 -0.23
N ARG A 291 -1.62 13.42 -0.06
CA ARG A 291 -0.60 12.38 -0.12
C ARG A 291 -0.20 11.97 1.30
N CYS A 292 -0.48 10.72 1.63
CA CYS A 292 -0.10 10.15 2.90
C CYS A 292 1.42 9.97 2.97
N PRO A 293 2.05 10.27 4.11
CA PRO A 293 3.47 10.02 4.29
C PRO A 293 3.81 8.54 4.22
N SER A 294 5.01 8.25 3.67
CA SER A 294 5.60 6.91 3.67
C SER A 294 7.03 6.99 4.22
N TYR A 295 7.45 5.98 4.97
CA TYR A 295 8.79 5.90 5.56
C TYR A 295 9.26 4.45 5.69
N PRO A 296 10.58 4.19 5.70
CA PRO A 296 11.10 2.84 5.83
C PRO A 296 11.04 2.38 7.30
N GLU A 297 10.67 1.12 7.52
CA GLU A 297 10.90 0.38 8.77
C GLU A 297 11.83 -0.78 8.47
N ILE A 298 13.00 -0.78 9.12
CA ILE A 298 14.10 -1.70 8.83
C ILE A 298 14.39 -2.55 10.06
N ARG A 299 14.76 -3.81 9.84
CA ARG A 299 15.23 -4.71 10.87
C ARG A 299 16.41 -4.10 11.64
N LYS A 300 16.27 -3.95 12.96
CA LYS A 300 17.38 -3.52 13.84
C LYS A 300 18.46 -4.59 13.88
N ARG A 301 19.74 -4.19 13.75
CA ARG A 301 20.86 -5.11 13.95
C ARG A 301 20.90 -5.54 15.42
N LYS A 302 21.24 -6.81 15.68
CA LYS A 302 21.33 -7.34 17.06
C LYS A 302 22.34 -6.60 17.93
N ASP A 303 23.27 -5.88 17.33
CA ASP A 303 24.32 -5.12 18.03
C ASP A 303 23.87 -3.71 18.45
N GLU A 304 22.68 -3.27 18.05
CA GLU A 304 22.06 -1.99 18.45
C GLU A 304 21.02 -2.14 19.57
N ALA A 305 21.08 -3.23 20.35
CA ALA A 305 20.29 -3.33 21.57
C ALA A 305 20.71 -2.18 22.51
N PRO A 306 19.78 -1.39 23.07
CA PRO A 306 20.12 -0.31 23.97
C PRO A 306 20.96 -0.88 25.12
N GLU A 307 22.12 -0.28 25.37
CA GLU A 307 22.87 -0.55 26.59
C GLU A 307 21.92 -0.39 27.77
N THR A 308 21.51 -1.51 28.36
CA THR A 308 20.78 -1.48 29.62
C THR A 308 21.68 -0.80 30.63
N GLY A 309 21.39 0.46 30.90
CA GLY A 309 22.10 1.22 31.93
C GLY A 309 22.17 0.40 33.21
N LYS A 310 23.38 0.13 33.64
CA LYS A 310 23.66 -0.33 35.00
C LYS A 310 23.08 0.72 35.93
N ILE A 311 21.99 0.36 36.61
CA ILE A 311 21.58 1.07 37.82
C ILE A 311 22.50 0.54 38.91
N GLU A 312 23.41 1.39 39.39
CA GLU A 312 24.09 1.23 40.68
C GLU A 312 23.12 1.51 41.83
#